data_b12fdc4709a167afd3d01266f5731d16
#
_entry.id   b12fdc4709a167afd3d01266f5731d16
#
_cell.length_a   1.000
_cell.length_b   1.000
_cell.length_c   1.000
_cell.angle_alpha   90.00
_cell.angle_beta   90.00
_cell.angle_gamma   90.00
#
_symmetry.space_group_name_H-M   'P 1'
#
loop_
_entity.id
_entity.type
_entity.pdbx_description
1 polymer ?
#
loop_
_entity_poly.entity_id
_entity_poly.type
_entity_poly.pdbx_seq_one_letter_code
_entity_poly.pdbx_strand_id
1 'polypeptide(L)'
;MNKILLATALLTLSANASGQTAFGYGTRDCSEMIKDDGVGQELDRFSYISWIHGFLTRVSAEYGLGDLAADLSNDDMYSSVLTLCKQQPDRLFVSAVEYWIFTGLLNQ
;
A
#
# COMPACT_ATOMS: atom_id res chain seq x y z
N MET A 1 35.71 13.25 -13.12
CA MET A 1 35.07 12.07 -13.69
C MET A 1 34.48 11.14 -12.64
N ASN A 2 35.23 10.79 -11.62
CA ASN A 2 34.73 9.90 -10.59
C ASN A 2 33.51 10.45 -9.85
N LYS A 3 33.45 11.76 -9.66
CA LYS A 3 32.31 12.40 -8.98
C LYS A 3 31.02 12.28 -9.80
N ILE A 4 31.13 12.35 -11.11
CA ILE A 4 29.97 12.21 -12.01
C ILE A 4 29.44 10.77 -11.96
N LEU A 5 30.32 9.79 -11.97
CA LEU A 5 29.94 8.38 -11.87
C LEU A 5 29.27 8.07 -10.53
N LEU A 6 29.81 8.62 -9.43
CA LEU A 6 29.20 8.45 -8.11
C LEU A 6 27.82 9.06 -8.04
N ALA A 7 27.62 10.25 -8.59
CA ALA A 7 26.33 10.92 -8.61
C ALA A 7 25.31 10.10 -9.39
N THR A 8 25.70 9.53 -10.53
CA THR A 8 24.83 8.69 -11.34
C THR A 8 24.44 7.43 -10.59
N ALA A 9 25.41 6.78 -9.92
CA ALA A 9 25.12 5.60 -9.13
C ALA A 9 24.17 5.89 -7.97
N LEU A 10 24.34 7.02 -7.28
CA LEU A 10 23.46 7.43 -6.21
C LEU A 10 22.04 7.69 -6.69
N LEU A 11 21.88 8.33 -7.85
CA LEU A 11 20.57 8.56 -8.43
C LEU A 11 19.87 7.26 -8.79
N THR A 12 20.61 6.30 -9.33
CA THR A 12 20.06 4.97 -9.65
C THR A 12 19.61 4.26 -8.37
N LEU A 13 20.43 4.28 -7.34
CA LEU A 13 20.07 3.67 -6.05
C LEU A 13 18.85 4.35 -5.43
N SER A 14 18.76 5.66 -5.51
CA SER A 14 17.61 6.39 -4.99
C SER A 14 16.33 6.03 -5.72
N ALA A 15 16.39 5.89 -7.05
CA ALA A 15 15.24 5.47 -7.85
C ALA A 15 14.78 4.06 -7.46
N ASN A 16 15.73 3.13 -7.28
CA ASN A 16 15.41 1.77 -6.86
C ASN A 16 14.84 1.75 -5.45
N ALA A 17 15.42 2.54 -4.54
CA ALA A 17 14.96 2.63 -3.16
C ALA A 17 13.54 3.19 -3.09
N SER A 18 13.21 4.20 -3.91
CA SER A 18 11.87 4.78 -3.91
C SER A 18 10.82 3.80 -4.45
N GLY A 19 11.22 2.87 -5.35
CA GLY A 19 10.34 1.81 -5.83
C GLY A 19 10.11 0.71 -4.81
N GLN A 20 10.86 0.71 -3.70
CA GLN A 20 10.80 -0.33 -2.68
C GLN A 20 10.48 0.24 -1.31
N THR A 21 9.56 1.20 -1.27
CA THR A 21 9.17 1.84 -0.01
C THR A 21 8.25 0.97 0.85
N ALA A 22 7.70 -0.10 0.28
CA ALA A 22 6.82 -1.01 0.98
C ALA A 22 7.58 -2.26 1.44
N PHE A 23 7.21 -2.77 2.62
CA PHE A 23 7.77 -3.98 3.20
C PHE A 23 6.64 -4.90 3.65
N GLY A 24 6.96 -6.17 3.86
CA GLY A 24 6.00 -7.15 4.33
C GLY A 24 4.84 -7.31 3.35
N TYR A 25 3.63 -7.25 3.84
CA TYR A 25 2.43 -7.46 3.00
C TYR A 25 2.29 -6.41 1.90
N GLY A 26 2.87 -5.23 2.07
CA GLY A 26 2.85 -4.19 1.05
C GLY A 26 3.58 -4.55 -0.24
N THR A 27 4.50 -5.50 -0.20
CA THR A 27 5.23 -5.95 -1.40
C THR A 27 4.49 -7.02 -2.19
N ARG A 28 3.36 -7.51 -1.69
CA ARG A 28 2.59 -8.55 -2.36
C ARG A 28 1.83 -8.02 -3.56
N ASP A 29 1.51 -8.92 -4.49
CA ASP A 29 0.63 -8.60 -5.60
C ASP A 29 -0.83 -8.67 -5.16
N CYS A 30 -1.69 -7.95 -5.86
CA CYS A 30 -3.13 -8.07 -5.64
C CYS A 30 -3.63 -9.49 -5.82
N SER A 31 -3.05 -10.24 -6.77
CA SER A 31 -3.40 -11.65 -6.97
C SER A 31 -3.14 -12.49 -5.73
N GLU A 32 -2.10 -12.18 -4.97
CA GLU A 32 -1.82 -12.87 -3.71
C GLU A 32 -2.87 -12.54 -2.64
N MET A 33 -3.29 -11.28 -2.55
CA MET A 33 -4.35 -10.90 -1.63
C MET A 33 -5.67 -11.62 -1.94
N ILE A 34 -6.01 -11.71 -3.22
CA ILE A 34 -7.21 -12.42 -3.66
C ILE A 34 -7.13 -13.90 -3.26
N LYS A 35 -5.99 -14.51 -3.48
CA LYS A 35 -5.75 -15.91 -3.12
C LYS A 35 -5.87 -16.12 -1.61
N ASP A 36 -5.21 -15.25 -0.84
CA ASP A 36 -5.23 -15.33 0.63
C ASP A 36 -6.65 -15.14 1.19
N ASP A 37 -7.41 -14.23 0.59
CA ASP A 37 -8.81 -14.02 0.96
C ASP A 37 -9.64 -15.28 0.71
N GLY A 38 -9.39 -15.95 -0.41
CA GLY A 38 -10.08 -17.20 -0.75
C GLY A 38 -9.78 -18.33 0.22
N VAL A 39 -8.56 -18.40 0.76
CA VAL A 39 -8.20 -19.37 1.80
C VAL A 39 -8.87 -19.02 3.12
N GLY A 40 -9.01 -17.72 3.40
CA GLY A 40 -9.80 -17.26 4.53
C GLY A 40 -9.16 -17.37 5.90
N GLN A 41 -7.82 -17.38 5.99
CA GLN A 41 -7.15 -17.39 7.28
C GLN A 41 -7.19 -16.00 7.92
N GLU A 42 -7.62 -15.96 9.18
CA GLU A 42 -7.75 -14.69 9.91
C GLU A 42 -6.42 -13.97 10.09
N LEU A 43 -5.33 -14.72 10.24
CA LEU A 43 -4.00 -14.12 10.43
C LEU A 43 -3.59 -13.33 9.18
N ASP A 44 -3.84 -13.85 7.98
CA ASP A 44 -3.55 -13.13 6.75
C ASP A 44 -4.40 -11.87 6.64
N ARG A 45 -5.70 -12.00 6.89
CA ARG A 45 -6.61 -10.86 6.87
C ARG A 45 -6.16 -9.76 7.83
N PHE A 46 -5.83 -10.15 9.05
CA PHE A 46 -5.34 -9.21 10.06
C PHE A 46 -4.05 -8.53 9.62
N SER A 47 -3.16 -9.28 8.98
CA SER A 47 -1.88 -8.74 8.50
C SER A 47 -2.07 -7.69 7.41
N TYR A 48 -2.99 -7.94 6.48
CA TYR A 48 -3.34 -6.94 5.46
C TYR A 48 -3.92 -5.68 6.09
N ILE A 49 -4.87 -5.85 7.01
CA ILE A 49 -5.50 -4.73 7.71
C ILE A 49 -4.47 -3.92 8.49
N SER A 50 -3.60 -4.59 9.23
CA SER A 50 -2.56 -3.91 10.01
C SER A 50 -1.61 -3.13 9.11
N TRP A 51 -1.26 -3.68 7.96
CA TRP A 51 -0.40 -3.00 7.01
C TRP A 51 -1.07 -1.74 6.47
N ILE A 52 -2.36 -1.83 6.11
CA ILE A 52 -3.13 -0.68 5.64
C ILE A 52 -3.19 0.42 6.71
N HIS A 53 -3.43 0.04 7.97
CA HIS A 53 -3.45 0.98 9.09
C HIS A 53 -2.12 1.73 9.22
N GLY A 54 -1.00 1.01 9.13
CA GLY A 54 0.32 1.63 9.21
C GLY A 54 0.56 2.61 8.07
N PHE A 55 0.14 2.23 6.87
CA PHE A 55 0.27 3.10 5.69
C PHE A 55 -0.60 4.36 5.84
N LEU A 56 -1.84 4.22 6.29
CA LEU A 56 -2.73 5.34 6.55
C LEU A 56 -2.17 6.29 7.60
N THR A 57 -1.61 5.74 8.66
CA THR A 57 -0.99 6.53 9.72
C THR A 57 0.12 7.40 9.15
N ARG A 58 0.96 6.83 8.31
CA ARG A 58 2.05 7.57 7.69
C ARG A 58 1.54 8.66 6.76
N VAL A 59 0.58 8.34 5.90
CA VAL A 59 0.00 9.32 4.97
C VAL A 59 -0.64 10.47 5.75
N SER A 60 -1.42 10.15 6.77
CA SER A 60 -2.07 11.16 7.60
C SER A 60 -1.06 12.08 8.27
N ALA A 61 0.01 11.53 8.82
CA ALA A 61 1.06 12.32 9.46
C ALA A 61 1.82 13.18 8.47
N GLU A 62 2.18 12.61 7.33
CA GLU A 62 2.98 13.29 6.31
C GLU A 62 2.25 14.48 5.68
N TYR A 63 0.96 14.32 5.44
CA TYR A 63 0.16 15.36 4.79
C TYR A 63 -0.70 16.19 5.76
N GLY A 64 -0.61 15.91 7.05
CA GLY A 64 -1.37 16.66 8.06
C GLY A 64 -2.88 16.49 7.92
N LEU A 65 -3.35 15.31 7.58
CA LEU A 65 -4.75 15.07 7.22
C LEU A 65 -5.62 14.61 8.40
N GLY A 66 -5.04 14.50 9.59
CA GLY A 66 -5.75 13.97 10.74
C GLY A 66 -5.99 12.47 10.61
N ASP A 67 -7.03 11.95 11.27
CA ASP A 67 -7.34 10.53 11.24
C ASP A 67 -8.29 10.23 10.08
N LEU A 68 -7.72 9.80 8.96
CA LEU A 68 -8.46 9.49 7.75
C LEU A 68 -9.37 8.26 7.90
N ALA A 69 -9.06 7.40 8.85
CA ALA A 69 -9.77 6.14 9.02
C ALA A 69 -10.68 6.10 10.23
N ALA A 70 -10.93 7.26 10.87
CA ALA A 70 -11.69 7.33 12.14
C ALA A 70 -13.06 6.68 12.03
N ASP A 71 -13.74 6.87 10.90
CA ASP A 71 -15.11 6.40 10.70
C ASP A 71 -15.20 5.12 9.89
N LEU A 72 -14.06 4.50 9.55
CA LEU A 72 -14.01 3.29 8.74
C LEU A 72 -13.87 2.06 9.61
N SER A 73 -14.67 1.03 9.32
CA SER A 73 -14.45 -0.28 9.92
C SER A 73 -13.30 -0.99 9.23
N ASN A 74 -12.67 -1.93 9.94
CA ASN A 74 -11.63 -2.77 9.37
C ASN A 74 -12.17 -3.57 8.16
N ASP A 75 -13.42 -4.04 8.25
CA ASP A 75 -14.03 -4.80 7.17
C ASP A 75 -14.24 -3.94 5.93
N ASP A 76 -14.70 -2.71 6.08
CA ASP A 76 -14.90 -1.81 4.95
C ASP A 76 -13.59 -1.49 4.26
N MET A 77 -12.57 -1.22 5.05
CA MET A 77 -11.24 -0.92 4.54
C MET A 77 -10.65 -2.10 3.76
N TYR A 78 -10.71 -3.28 4.35
CA TYR A 78 -10.23 -4.51 3.71
C TYR A 78 -11.00 -4.79 2.42
N SER A 79 -12.32 -4.71 2.46
CA SER A 79 -13.18 -4.98 1.30
C SER A 79 -12.96 -3.98 0.18
N SER A 80 -12.74 -2.71 0.50
CA SER A 80 -12.49 -1.69 -0.52
C SER A 80 -11.19 -1.97 -1.27
N VAL A 81 -10.13 -2.29 -0.57
CA VAL A 81 -8.84 -2.59 -1.20
C VAL A 81 -8.93 -3.91 -1.97
N LEU A 82 -9.58 -4.92 -1.41
CA LEU A 82 -9.76 -6.21 -2.09
C LEU A 82 -10.53 -6.04 -3.41
N THR A 83 -11.57 -5.21 -3.41
CA THR A 83 -12.33 -4.92 -4.62
C THR A 83 -11.45 -4.32 -5.71
N LEU A 84 -10.60 -3.36 -5.33
CA LEU A 84 -9.65 -2.76 -6.28
C LEU A 84 -8.64 -3.79 -6.79
N CYS A 85 -8.18 -4.67 -5.93
CA CYS A 85 -7.30 -5.77 -6.33
C CYS A 85 -7.97 -6.69 -7.34
N LYS A 86 -9.25 -7.01 -7.14
CA LYS A 86 -10.00 -7.86 -8.08
C LYS A 86 -10.17 -7.20 -9.44
N GLN A 87 -10.27 -5.88 -9.48
CA GLN A 87 -10.38 -5.14 -10.73
C GLN A 87 -9.10 -5.15 -11.53
N GLN A 88 -7.95 -5.21 -10.86
CA GLN A 88 -6.65 -5.21 -11.51
C GLN A 88 -5.67 -6.10 -10.73
N PRO A 89 -5.76 -7.43 -10.90
CA PRO A 89 -4.97 -8.37 -10.10
C PRO A 89 -3.46 -8.27 -10.30
N ASP A 90 -3.02 -7.70 -11.42
CA ASP A 90 -1.60 -7.57 -11.72
C ASP A 90 -0.91 -6.43 -10.97
N ARG A 91 -1.70 -5.52 -10.37
CA ARG A 91 -1.11 -4.42 -9.62
C ARG A 91 -0.57 -4.90 -8.29
N LEU A 92 0.35 -4.13 -7.73
CA LEU A 92 0.83 -4.38 -6.37
C LEU A 92 -0.25 -4.01 -5.36
N PHE A 93 -0.26 -4.72 -4.24
CA PHE A 93 -1.17 -4.41 -3.13
C PHE A 93 -1.00 -2.95 -2.67
N VAL A 94 0.25 -2.47 -2.52
CA VAL A 94 0.50 -1.08 -2.12
C VAL A 94 -0.12 -0.10 -3.10
N SER A 95 -0.10 -0.40 -4.39
CA SER A 95 -0.70 0.48 -5.41
C SER A 95 -2.23 0.54 -5.26
N ALA A 96 -2.86 -0.57 -4.91
CA ALA A 96 -4.29 -0.59 -4.65
C ALA A 96 -4.64 0.23 -3.41
N VAL A 97 -3.83 0.15 -2.36
CA VAL A 97 -4.02 0.96 -1.14
C VAL A 97 -3.87 2.45 -1.45
N GLU A 98 -2.85 2.82 -2.20
CA GLU A 98 -2.64 4.22 -2.61
C GLU A 98 -3.82 4.74 -3.43
N TYR A 99 -4.27 3.96 -4.39
CA TYR A 99 -5.41 4.32 -5.22
C TYR A 99 -6.66 4.53 -4.37
N TRP A 100 -6.92 3.62 -3.44
CA TRP A 100 -8.07 3.73 -2.53
C TRP A 100 -8.00 5.01 -1.69
N ILE A 101 -6.83 5.33 -1.14
CA ILE A 101 -6.68 6.53 -0.31
C ILE A 101 -6.90 7.80 -1.13
N PHE A 102 -6.21 7.92 -2.26
CA PHE A 102 -6.16 9.17 -3.00
C PHE A 102 -7.35 9.39 -3.91
N THR A 103 -8.05 8.34 -4.34
CA THR A 103 -9.22 8.48 -5.20
C THR A 103 -10.53 8.19 -4.49
N GLY A 104 -10.52 7.33 -3.49
CA GLY A 104 -11.72 6.97 -2.75
C GLY A 104 -11.87 7.74 -1.44
N LEU A 105 -10.87 7.63 -0.58
CA LEU A 105 -10.98 8.15 0.78
C LEU A 105 -10.87 9.68 0.84
N LEU A 106 -9.91 10.27 0.13
CA LEU A 106 -9.70 11.71 0.16
C LEU A 106 -10.67 12.52 -0.70
N ASN A 107 -11.36 11.87 -1.61
CA ASN A 107 -12.32 12.53 -2.49
C ASN A 107 -13.76 12.43 -2.01
N GLN A 108 -13.97 12.04 -0.78
CA GLN A 108 -15.32 11.98 -0.20
C GLN A 108 -15.82 13.34 0.28
#